data_2b5eb1f30bcac2a3bc8542f200200a7e
#
_entry.id   2b5eb1f30bcac2a3bc8542f200200a7e
#
_cell.length_a   1.000
_cell.length_b   1.000
_cell.length_c   1.000
_cell.angle_alpha   90.00
_cell.angle_beta   90.00
_cell.angle_gamma   90.00
#
_symmetry.space_group_name_H-M   'P 1'
#
loop_
_entity.id
_entity.type
_entity.pdbx_description
1 polymer ?
#
loop_
_entity_poly.entity_id
_entity_poly.type
_entity_poly.pdbx_seq_one_letter_code
_entity_poly.pdbx_strand_id
1 'polypeptide(L)'
;MIHEVSKTLCAQLIDQLYPDYLLDRDGVQLCIPRHEHQDVQIGIYLYDISEYSITAQRYASVDGDSRVFPPKLMELSYLIYVNEDARFGGYNKEQEEILYEEMIQIFHDLSVLQVKNCQLPLQFVNMELDSKIHIWESLHQPLQPALYLRVAPVEIASMKNEKVNIVRHVDVKTKSKHKGGV
;
A
#
# COMPACT_ATOMS: atom_id res chain seq x y z
N MET A 1 4.52 -5.21 6.28
CA MET A 1 3.31 -4.40 5.97
C MET A 1 3.01 -4.38 4.46
N ILE A 2 3.93 -3.94 3.56
CA ILE A 2 3.66 -3.85 2.10
C ILE A 2 3.15 -5.18 1.51
N HIS A 3 3.88 -6.27 1.75
CA HIS A 3 3.47 -7.60 1.29
C HIS A 3 2.09 -8.04 1.80
N GLU A 4 1.74 -7.68 3.04
CA GLU A 4 0.42 -7.97 3.60
C GLU A 4 -0.69 -7.21 2.88
N VAL A 5 -0.44 -5.93 2.54
CA VAL A 5 -1.39 -5.12 1.76
C VAL A 5 -1.65 -5.79 0.41
N SER A 6 -0.57 -6.14 -0.31
CA SER A 6 -0.68 -6.80 -1.62
C SER A 6 -1.44 -8.14 -1.55
N LYS A 7 -1.14 -8.97 -0.53
CA LYS A 7 -1.87 -10.23 -0.31
C LYS A 7 -3.34 -10.02 0.02
N THR A 8 -3.65 -9.01 0.82
CA THR A 8 -5.05 -8.73 1.15
C THR A 8 -5.83 -8.28 -0.07
N LEU A 9 -5.23 -7.48 -0.97
CA LEU A 9 -5.88 -7.12 -2.25
C LEU A 9 -6.17 -8.36 -3.11
N CYS A 10 -5.22 -9.31 -3.24
CA CYS A 10 -5.47 -10.57 -3.93
C CYS A 10 -6.61 -11.36 -3.28
N ALA A 11 -6.58 -11.51 -1.95
CA ALA A 11 -7.59 -12.28 -1.23
C ALA A 11 -8.99 -11.68 -1.42
N GLN A 12 -9.14 -10.36 -1.39
CA GLN A 12 -10.41 -9.69 -1.62
C GLN A 12 -10.99 -9.99 -3.01
N LEU A 13 -10.16 -9.93 -4.06
CA LEU A 13 -10.61 -10.29 -5.40
C LEU A 13 -10.98 -11.77 -5.52
N ILE A 14 -10.17 -12.68 -4.97
CA ILE A 14 -10.45 -14.12 -5.00
C ILE A 14 -11.77 -14.42 -4.29
N ASP A 15 -11.97 -13.89 -3.08
CA ASP A 15 -13.13 -14.19 -2.26
C ASP A 15 -14.44 -13.69 -2.87
N GLN A 16 -14.40 -12.63 -3.67
CA GLN A 16 -15.58 -12.03 -4.30
C GLN A 16 -15.83 -12.56 -5.74
N LEU A 17 -14.76 -12.90 -6.47
CA LEU A 17 -14.87 -13.30 -7.88
C LEU A 17 -14.93 -14.81 -8.09
N TYR A 18 -14.44 -15.62 -7.14
CA TYR A 18 -14.51 -17.07 -7.26
C TYR A 18 -15.78 -17.64 -6.60
N PRO A 19 -16.50 -18.60 -7.20
CA PRO A 19 -16.17 -19.28 -8.48
C PRO A 19 -16.81 -18.65 -9.73
N ASP A 20 -17.60 -17.59 -9.59
CA ASP A 20 -18.50 -17.13 -10.66
C ASP A 20 -17.77 -16.49 -11.84
N TYR A 21 -16.65 -15.80 -11.57
CA TYR A 21 -15.88 -15.06 -12.56
C TYR A 21 -14.45 -15.57 -12.75
N LEU A 22 -13.93 -16.35 -11.80
CA LEU A 22 -12.60 -16.94 -11.85
C LEU A 22 -12.69 -18.46 -12.05
N LEU A 23 -11.83 -19.00 -12.90
CA LEU A 23 -11.74 -20.44 -13.15
C LEU A 23 -11.03 -21.16 -12.00
N ASP A 24 -10.05 -20.50 -11.38
CA ASP A 24 -9.25 -21.01 -10.27
C ASP A 24 -8.99 -19.90 -9.25
N ARG A 25 -8.82 -20.31 -7.98
CA ARG A 25 -8.37 -19.39 -6.92
C ARG A 25 -6.98 -18.83 -7.16
N ASP A 26 -6.13 -19.58 -7.86
CA ASP A 26 -4.78 -19.15 -8.25
C ASP A 26 -4.78 -18.19 -9.47
N GLY A 27 -5.95 -17.90 -10.01
CA GLY A 27 -6.13 -16.96 -11.14
C GLY A 27 -5.80 -15.50 -10.82
N VAL A 28 -5.76 -15.11 -9.53
CA VAL A 28 -5.35 -13.75 -9.10
C VAL A 28 -3.96 -13.81 -8.49
N GLN A 29 -3.01 -13.10 -9.08
CA GLN A 29 -1.62 -13.14 -8.61
C GLN A 29 -0.95 -11.76 -8.57
N LEU A 30 0.06 -11.66 -7.69
CA LEU A 30 0.97 -10.51 -7.67
C LEU A 30 2.01 -10.69 -8.76
N CYS A 31 1.84 -10.03 -9.89
CA CYS A 31 2.76 -10.17 -11.02
C CYS A 31 2.84 -8.89 -11.85
N ILE A 32 3.96 -8.77 -12.58
CA ILE A 32 4.16 -7.72 -13.58
C ILE A 32 3.35 -8.13 -14.84
N PRO A 33 2.68 -7.20 -15.54
CA PRO A 33 2.05 -7.49 -16.82
C PRO A 33 3.06 -8.06 -17.81
N ARG A 34 2.91 -9.35 -18.18
CA ARG A 34 3.74 -10.05 -19.16
C ARG A 34 2.97 -11.18 -19.81
N HIS A 35 3.19 -11.41 -21.09
CA HIS A 35 2.59 -12.53 -21.86
C HIS A 35 2.94 -13.93 -21.33
N GLU A 36 3.97 -14.06 -20.48
CA GLU A 36 4.43 -15.35 -19.94
C GLU A 36 3.53 -15.92 -18.84
N HIS A 37 2.69 -15.09 -18.23
CA HIS A 37 1.83 -15.48 -17.09
C HIS A 37 0.49 -16.05 -17.56
N GLN A 38 0.51 -17.13 -18.35
CA GLN A 38 -0.68 -17.69 -18.96
C GLN A 38 -1.72 -18.29 -17.99
N ASP A 39 -1.31 -18.61 -16.75
CA ASP A 39 -2.20 -19.15 -15.71
C ASP A 39 -2.84 -18.04 -14.84
N VAL A 40 -2.46 -16.80 -15.05
CA VAL A 40 -2.98 -15.63 -14.33
C VAL A 40 -4.15 -15.04 -15.12
N GLN A 41 -5.29 -14.88 -14.47
CA GLN A 41 -6.47 -14.21 -15.04
C GLN A 41 -6.48 -12.71 -14.68
N ILE A 42 -6.15 -12.39 -13.44
CA ILE A 42 -6.04 -11.01 -12.94
C ILE A 42 -4.67 -10.82 -12.32
N GLY A 43 -3.92 -9.86 -12.85
CA GLY A 43 -2.64 -9.46 -12.29
C GLY A 43 -2.75 -8.21 -11.42
N ILE A 44 -2.09 -8.23 -10.26
CA ILE A 44 -1.93 -7.07 -9.39
C ILE A 44 -0.46 -6.70 -9.36
N TYR A 45 -0.13 -5.51 -9.82
CA TYR A 45 1.23 -5.02 -9.89
C TYR A 45 1.43 -3.75 -9.05
N LEU A 46 2.31 -3.82 -8.04
CA LEU A 46 2.76 -2.65 -7.29
C LEU A 46 3.79 -1.90 -8.14
N TYR A 47 3.37 -0.79 -8.77
CA TYR A 47 4.22 -0.06 -9.71
C TYR A 47 4.98 1.11 -9.09
N ASP A 48 4.52 1.62 -7.93
CA ASP A 48 5.20 2.72 -7.23
C ASP A 48 5.04 2.61 -5.71
N ILE A 49 6.10 3.05 -5.01
CA ILE A 49 6.14 3.20 -3.55
C ILE A 49 6.72 4.58 -3.28
N SER A 50 5.89 5.50 -2.82
CA SER A 50 6.29 6.85 -2.51
C SER A 50 6.07 7.23 -1.05
N GLU A 51 6.71 8.31 -0.59
CA GLU A 51 6.48 8.80 0.75
C GLU A 51 5.14 9.51 0.85
N TYR A 52 4.31 9.08 1.79
CA TYR A 52 3.05 9.76 2.08
C TYR A 52 3.32 11.02 2.89
N SER A 53 3.13 12.18 2.26
CA SER A 53 3.35 13.48 2.87
C SER A 53 2.19 13.87 3.78
N ILE A 54 2.46 13.99 5.08
CA ILE A 54 1.55 14.63 6.03
C ILE A 54 2.18 15.92 6.54
N THR A 55 1.33 16.94 6.70
CA THR A 55 1.74 18.25 7.22
C THR A 55 2.19 18.19 8.70
N ALA A 56 1.78 17.15 9.44
CA ALA A 56 2.14 16.98 10.84
C ALA A 56 3.51 16.30 11.00
N GLN A 57 4.47 17.02 11.57
CA GLN A 57 5.74 16.41 11.98
C GLN A 57 5.50 15.41 13.12
N ARG A 58 5.89 14.16 12.87
CA ARG A 58 5.91 13.13 13.93
C ARG A 58 7.27 13.11 14.59
N TYR A 59 7.30 13.32 15.91
CA TYR A 59 8.53 13.29 16.69
C TYR A 59 8.73 11.92 17.34
N ALA A 60 10.00 11.60 17.62
CA ALA A 60 10.32 10.42 18.41
C ALA A 60 9.72 10.56 19.83
N SER A 61 9.10 9.51 20.31
CA SER A 61 8.60 9.41 21.68
C SER A 61 9.59 8.64 22.57
N VAL A 62 9.50 8.85 23.87
CA VAL A 62 10.29 8.09 24.85
C VAL A 62 9.34 7.11 25.54
N ASP A 63 9.66 5.82 25.43
CA ASP A 63 8.95 4.74 26.10
C ASP A 63 9.92 4.00 27.02
N GLY A 64 9.73 4.16 28.34
CA GLY A 64 10.70 3.71 29.33
C GLY A 64 12.08 4.31 29.11
N ASP A 65 13.10 3.47 28.99
CA ASP A 65 14.50 3.89 28.75
C ASP A 65 14.87 3.92 27.24
N SER A 66 13.87 3.84 26.36
CA SER A 66 14.07 3.75 24.92
C SER A 66 13.39 4.91 24.18
N ARG A 67 14.12 5.46 23.20
CA ARG A 67 13.57 6.42 22.26
C ARG A 67 13.05 5.68 21.05
N VAL A 68 11.73 5.75 20.84
CA VAL A 68 11.03 5.14 19.70
C VAL A 68 10.85 6.17 18.60
N PHE A 69 11.32 5.85 17.41
CA PHE A 69 11.18 6.71 16.24
C PHE A 69 9.82 6.48 15.56
N PRO A 70 9.19 7.54 15.04
CA PRO A 70 7.92 7.40 14.35
C PRO A 70 8.04 6.49 13.12
N PRO A 71 6.99 5.75 12.76
CA PRO A 71 6.98 4.98 11.55
C PRO A 71 7.05 5.89 10.33
N LYS A 72 7.65 5.40 9.25
CA LYS A 72 7.61 6.04 7.95
C LYS A 72 6.25 5.76 7.32
N LEU A 73 5.60 6.79 6.82
CA LEU A 73 4.35 6.66 6.10
C LEU A 73 4.62 6.56 4.61
N MET A 74 4.04 5.55 4.00
CA MET A 74 4.21 5.27 2.59
C MET A 74 2.86 5.26 1.89
N GLU A 75 2.88 5.59 0.61
CA GLU A 75 1.82 5.42 -0.35
C GLU A 75 2.19 4.29 -1.30
N LEU A 76 1.28 3.35 -1.52
CA LEU A 76 1.46 2.22 -2.41
C LEU A 76 0.51 2.37 -3.60
N SER A 77 1.07 2.35 -4.81
CA SER A 77 0.32 2.51 -6.05
C SER A 77 0.27 1.20 -6.81
N TYR A 78 -0.94 0.70 -7.05
CA TYR A 78 -1.20 -0.57 -7.71
C TYR A 78 -1.86 -0.39 -9.07
N LEU A 79 -1.47 -1.24 -10.00
CA LEU A 79 -2.11 -1.46 -11.28
C LEU A 79 -2.74 -2.86 -11.26
N ILE A 80 -4.03 -2.94 -11.56
CA ILE A 80 -4.78 -4.20 -11.65
C ILE A 80 -5.29 -4.36 -13.07
N TYR A 81 -4.98 -5.48 -13.68
CA TYR A 81 -5.30 -5.74 -15.07
C TYR A 81 -5.85 -7.16 -15.27
N VAL A 82 -6.67 -7.32 -16.29
CA VAL A 82 -7.12 -8.63 -16.78
C VAL A 82 -6.12 -9.11 -17.81
N ASN A 83 -5.67 -10.35 -17.68
CA ASN A 83 -4.71 -10.94 -18.62
C ASN A 83 -5.44 -11.53 -19.83
N GLU A 84 -5.31 -10.88 -20.96
CA GLU A 84 -5.91 -11.31 -22.24
C GLU A 84 -5.35 -12.65 -22.75
N ASP A 85 -4.12 -13.01 -22.37
CA ASP A 85 -3.39 -14.21 -22.83
C ASP A 85 -3.57 -15.44 -21.92
N ALA A 86 -4.52 -15.41 -20.97
CA ALA A 86 -4.73 -16.54 -20.08
C ALA A 86 -5.08 -17.82 -20.86
N ARG A 87 -4.39 -18.94 -20.54
CA ARG A 87 -4.48 -20.25 -21.25
C ARG A 87 -5.87 -20.84 -21.34
N PHE A 88 -6.78 -20.44 -20.50
CA PHE A 88 -8.11 -21.02 -20.37
C PHE A 88 -9.15 -20.39 -21.32
N GLY A 89 -8.71 -20.00 -22.51
CA GLY A 89 -9.57 -19.35 -23.51
C GLY A 89 -9.82 -17.91 -23.04
N GLY A 90 -8.97 -17.00 -23.51
CA GLY A 90 -9.01 -15.59 -23.15
C GLY A 90 -10.43 -15.07 -23.11
N TYR A 91 -10.71 -14.27 -22.12
CA TYR A 91 -12.01 -13.60 -22.02
C TYR A 91 -12.31 -12.92 -23.35
N ASN A 92 -13.51 -13.13 -23.87
CA ASN A 92 -13.95 -12.24 -24.94
C ASN A 92 -14.09 -10.83 -24.35
N LYS A 93 -14.11 -9.81 -25.19
CA LYS A 93 -14.13 -8.41 -24.71
C LYS A 93 -15.33 -8.12 -23.79
N GLU A 94 -16.45 -8.74 -24.00
CA GLU A 94 -17.64 -8.61 -23.15
C GLU A 94 -17.38 -9.18 -21.73
N GLN A 95 -16.75 -10.35 -21.63
CA GLN A 95 -16.39 -10.96 -20.34
C GLN A 95 -15.33 -10.15 -19.60
N GLU A 96 -14.38 -9.57 -20.32
CA GLU A 96 -13.37 -8.68 -19.76
C GLU A 96 -14.02 -7.41 -19.18
N GLU A 97 -14.94 -6.79 -19.90
CA GLU A 97 -15.69 -5.62 -19.42
C GLU A 97 -16.51 -5.94 -18.17
N ILE A 98 -17.21 -7.08 -18.13
CA ILE A 98 -17.93 -7.55 -16.95
C ILE A 98 -16.96 -7.73 -15.76
N LEU A 99 -15.81 -8.33 -15.99
CA LEU A 99 -14.83 -8.54 -14.93
C LEU A 99 -14.28 -7.23 -14.37
N TYR A 100 -14.06 -6.21 -15.22
CA TYR A 100 -13.70 -4.87 -14.74
C TYR A 100 -14.84 -4.22 -13.95
N GLU A 101 -16.09 -4.39 -14.36
CA GLU A 101 -17.26 -3.88 -13.63
C GLU A 101 -17.33 -4.47 -12.22
N GLU A 102 -17.20 -5.78 -12.09
CA GLU A 102 -17.18 -6.48 -10.79
C GLU A 102 -16.00 -6.02 -9.93
N MET A 103 -14.79 -5.90 -10.47
CA MET A 103 -13.64 -5.40 -9.73
C MET A 103 -13.84 -3.96 -9.26
N ILE A 104 -14.47 -3.11 -10.08
CA ILE A 104 -14.79 -1.73 -9.69
C ILE A 104 -15.78 -1.71 -8.53
N GLN A 105 -16.82 -2.53 -8.57
CA GLN A 105 -17.81 -2.64 -7.48
C GLN A 105 -17.15 -3.12 -6.20
N ILE A 106 -16.33 -4.18 -6.27
CA ILE A 106 -15.61 -4.71 -5.12
C ILE A 106 -14.78 -3.61 -4.45
N PHE A 107 -13.97 -2.87 -5.21
CA PHE A 107 -13.10 -1.84 -4.64
C PHE A 107 -13.85 -0.55 -4.26
N HIS A 108 -15.00 -0.28 -4.86
CA HIS A 108 -15.87 0.82 -4.45
C HIS A 108 -16.48 0.54 -3.08
N ASP A 109 -16.98 -0.67 -2.87
CA ASP A 109 -17.56 -1.08 -1.60
C ASP A 109 -16.50 -1.26 -0.51
N LEU A 110 -15.29 -1.66 -0.93
CA LEU A 110 -14.12 -1.81 -0.07
C LEU A 110 -13.31 -0.50 0.03
N SER A 111 -13.94 0.59 0.47
CA SER A 111 -13.26 1.90 0.62
C SER A 111 -12.09 1.87 1.63
N VAL A 112 -12.05 0.85 2.50
CA VAL A 112 -11.03 0.64 3.53
C VAL A 112 -10.56 -0.82 3.52
N LEU A 113 -9.27 -1.02 3.28
CA LEU A 113 -8.64 -2.34 3.31
C LEU A 113 -8.26 -2.70 4.76
N GLN A 114 -8.79 -3.80 5.28
CA GLN A 114 -8.43 -4.31 6.60
C GLN A 114 -7.18 -5.19 6.50
N VAL A 115 -6.05 -4.68 6.99
CA VAL A 115 -4.77 -5.41 7.00
C VAL A 115 -4.31 -5.61 8.44
N LYS A 116 -4.40 -6.83 8.96
CA LYS A 116 -4.17 -7.12 10.39
C LYS A 116 -5.06 -6.24 11.27
N ASN A 117 -4.45 -5.39 12.08
CA ASN A 117 -5.16 -4.48 12.99
C ASN A 117 -5.24 -3.04 12.44
N CYS A 118 -4.87 -2.83 11.17
CA CYS A 118 -4.87 -1.53 10.52
C CYS A 118 -5.98 -1.43 9.49
N GLN A 119 -6.63 -0.27 9.48
CA GLN A 119 -7.58 0.12 8.44
C GLN A 119 -6.87 1.08 7.49
N LEU A 120 -6.70 0.67 6.25
CA LEU A 120 -5.96 1.41 5.24
C LEU A 120 -6.93 1.94 4.18
N PRO A 121 -7.06 3.25 4.00
CA PRO A 121 -7.86 3.82 2.93
C PRO A 121 -7.37 3.33 1.55
N LEU A 122 -8.33 2.92 0.73
CA LEU A 122 -8.12 2.51 -0.64
C LEU A 122 -8.87 3.47 -1.55
N GLN A 123 -8.22 3.96 -2.59
CA GLN A 123 -8.77 4.95 -3.49
C GLN A 123 -8.43 4.63 -4.94
N PHE A 124 -9.40 4.86 -5.84
CA PHE A 124 -9.10 4.90 -7.27
C PHE A 124 -8.28 6.13 -7.63
N VAL A 125 -7.29 5.94 -8.49
CA VAL A 125 -6.46 7.02 -9.03
C VAL A 125 -6.94 7.39 -10.41
N ASN A 126 -7.41 8.62 -10.56
CA ASN A 126 -7.70 9.15 -11.89
C ASN A 126 -6.40 9.65 -12.51
N MET A 127 -5.79 8.81 -13.35
CA MET A 127 -4.53 9.08 -14.03
C MET A 127 -4.79 9.55 -15.46
N GLU A 128 -4.05 10.56 -15.89
CA GLU A 128 -4.09 11.04 -17.28
C GLU A 128 -3.59 9.96 -18.25
N LEU A 129 -4.10 9.98 -19.49
CA LEU A 129 -3.80 8.97 -20.50
C LEU A 129 -2.29 8.86 -20.78
N ASP A 130 -1.59 9.98 -20.90
CA ASP A 130 -0.15 10.00 -21.15
C ASP A 130 0.64 9.28 -20.05
N SER A 131 0.26 9.47 -18.80
CA SER A 131 0.87 8.76 -17.67
C SER A 131 0.62 7.26 -17.73
N LYS A 132 -0.59 6.84 -18.13
CA LYS A 132 -0.91 5.43 -18.34
C LYS A 132 -0.06 4.84 -19.46
N ILE A 133 0.05 5.54 -20.60
CA ILE A 133 0.89 5.13 -21.73
C ILE A 133 2.33 4.92 -21.26
N HIS A 134 2.92 5.85 -20.54
CA HIS A 134 4.31 5.73 -20.05
C HIS A 134 4.53 4.54 -19.12
N ILE A 135 3.54 4.22 -18.26
CA ILE A 135 3.63 3.01 -17.42
C ILE A 135 3.68 1.77 -18.31
N TRP A 136 2.75 1.62 -19.26
CA TRP A 136 2.68 0.45 -20.13
C TRP A 136 3.89 0.34 -21.07
N GLU A 137 4.39 1.45 -21.60
CA GLU A 137 5.62 1.49 -22.39
C GLU A 137 6.84 1.03 -21.57
N SER A 138 6.95 1.46 -20.29
CA SER A 138 8.03 1.03 -19.42
C SER A 138 8.01 -0.49 -19.11
N LEU A 139 6.83 -1.08 -19.19
CA LEU A 139 6.61 -2.52 -19.05
C LEU A 139 6.82 -3.28 -20.35
N HIS A 140 7.06 -2.59 -21.47
CA HIS A 140 7.12 -3.15 -22.83
C HIS A 140 5.85 -3.91 -23.22
N GLN A 141 4.70 -3.39 -22.78
CA GLN A 141 3.38 -3.94 -23.07
C GLN A 141 2.52 -2.89 -23.80
N PRO A 142 1.61 -3.32 -24.68
CA PRO A 142 0.62 -2.42 -25.26
C PRO A 142 -0.30 -1.86 -24.15
N LEU A 143 -0.76 -0.63 -24.33
CA LEU A 143 -1.76 -0.05 -23.45
C LEU A 143 -3.03 -0.88 -23.49
N GLN A 144 -3.50 -1.32 -22.34
CA GLN A 144 -4.77 -2.00 -22.15
C GLN A 144 -5.56 -1.40 -21.00
N PRO A 145 -6.86 -1.69 -20.86
CA PRO A 145 -7.65 -1.30 -19.72
C PRO A 145 -7.00 -1.80 -18.43
N ALA A 146 -7.00 -0.96 -17.38
CA ALA A 146 -6.50 -1.31 -16.05
C ALA A 146 -7.09 -0.39 -15.00
N LEU A 147 -7.22 -0.92 -13.78
CA LEU A 147 -7.56 -0.13 -12.61
C LEU A 147 -6.29 0.37 -11.92
N TYR A 148 -6.29 1.62 -11.55
CA TYR A 148 -5.19 2.24 -10.80
C TYR A 148 -5.69 2.54 -9.39
N LEU A 149 -5.07 1.92 -8.40
CA LEU A 149 -5.45 2.04 -7.00
C LEU A 149 -4.30 2.58 -6.17
N ARG A 150 -4.65 3.29 -5.11
CA ARG A 150 -3.73 3.81 -4.11
C ARG A 150 -4.16 3.36 -2.73
N VAL A 151 -3.20 2.86 -1.96
CA VAL A 151 -3.39 2.52 -0.54
C VAL A 151 -2.46 3.40 0.28
N ALA A 152 -3.01 4.29 1.09
CA ALA A 152 -2.25 5.22 1.92
C ALA A 152 -3.08 5.76 3.10
N PRO A 153 -2.46 6.06 4.25
CA PRO A 153 -1.06 5.84 4.59
C PRO A 153 -0.76 4.41 5.05
N VAL A 154 0.35 3.85 4.61
CA VAL A 154 0.87 2.56 5.07
C VAL A 154 2.06 2.79 6.00
N GLU A 155 1.95 2.36 7.25
CA GLU A 155 2.99 2.57 8.27
C GLU A 155 4.09 1.51 8.18
N ILE A 156 5.33 1.94 8.00
CA ILE A 156 6.52 1.11 8.08
C ILE A 156 7.25 1.44 9.39
N ALA A 157 7.25 0.50 10.33
CA ALA A 157 7.87 0.68 11.63
C ALA A 157 9.37 1.02 11.50
N SER A 158 9.85 1.93 12.34
CA SER A 158 11.28 2.19 12.45
C SER A 158 11.97 1.02 13.15
N MET A 159 13.08 0.57 12.58
CA MET A 159 13.96 -0.40 13.25
C MET A 159 14.96 0.28 14.22
N LYS A 160 14.99 1.63 14.21
CA LYS A 160 15.90 2.40 15.05
C LYS A 160 15.35 2.50 16.45
N ASN A 161 16.15 2.04 17.42
CA ASN A 161 15.87 2.13 18.86
C ASN A 161 17.11 2.67 19.56
N GLU A 162 16.98 3.77 20.28
CA GLU A 162 18.07 4.40 21.02
C GLU A 162 17.80 4.34 22.51
N LYS A 163 18.77 3.83 23.29
CA LYS A 163 18.69 3.93 24.75
C LYS A 163 18.90 5.39 25.17
N VAL A 164 17.99 5.91 25.96
CA VAL A 164 18.04 7.27 26.47
C VAL A 164 18.28 7.23 27.97
N ASN A 165 19.32 7.93 28.46
CA ASN A 165 19.50 8.13 29.85
C ASN A 165 18.51 9.20 30.34
N ILE A 166 17.44 8.76 30.98
CA ILE A 166 16.46 9.68 31.56
C ILE A 166 17.03 10.22 32.85
N VAL A 167 17.26 11.55 32.93
CA VAL A 167 17.60 12.23 34.18
C VAL A 167 16.37 12.25 35.07
N ARG A 168 16.29 11.33 36.02
CA ARG A 168 15.13 11.18 36.93
C ARG A 168 15.18 12.16 38.12
N HIS A 169 16.34 12.79 38.39
CA HIS A 169 16.50 13.71 39.50
C HIS A 169 17.53 14.78 39.15
N VAL A 170 17.22 16.02 39.39
CA VAL A 170 18.14 17.15 39.28
C VAL A 170 18.20 17.83 40.66
N ASP A 171 19.27 17.62 41.39
CA ASP A 171 19.51 18.34 42.65
C ASP A 171 20.02 19.76 42.35
N VAL A 172 19.15 20.75 42.45
CA VAL A 172 19.52 22.15 42.29
C VAL A 172 20.00 22.68 43.64
N LYS A 173 21.34 22.77 43.85
CA LYS A 173 21.93 23.46 45.01
C LYS A 173 22.03 24.96 44.70
N THR A 174 21.12 25.75 45.23
CA THR A 174 21.20 27.22 45.20
C THR A 174 22.17 27.71 46.31
N LYS A 175 23.32 28.27 45.93
CA LYS A 175 24.17 29.02 46.83
C LYS A 175 23.66 30.47 46.90
N SER A 176 23.06 30.87 48.04
CA SER A 176 22.79 32.27 48.29
C SER A 176 24.11 32.98 48.59
N LYS A 177 24.52 33.95 47.77
CA LYS A 177 25.57 34.91 48.12
C LYS A 177 25.00 35.92 49.13
N HIS A 178 25.33 35.76 50.39
CA HIS A 178 25.16 36.87 51.34
C HIS A 178 26.08 38.01 50.91
N LYS A 179 25.51 39.12 50.48
CA LYS A 179 26.18 40.39 50.38
C LYS A 179 26.23 40.93 51.83
N GLY A 180 27.38 40.83 52.50
CA GLY A 180 27.63 41.57 53.66
C GLY A 180 27.74 43.05 53.34
N GLY A 181 26.82 43.85 53.88
CA GLY A 181 26.90 45.30 53.83
C GLY A 181 27.77 45.78 54.97
N VAL A 182 28.61 46.72 54.67
CA VAL A 182 29.21 47.66 55.62
C VAL A 182 28.54 49.00 55.37
#